data_bfefa069e05d8509ac684e8747b18fa7
#
_entry.id   bfefa069e05d8509ac684e8747b18fa7
#
_cell.length_a   1.000
_cell.length_b   1.000
_cell.length_c   1.000
_cell.angle_alpha   90.00
_cell.angle_beta   90.00
_cell.angle_gamma   90.00
#
_symmetry.space_group_name_H-M   'P 1'
#
loop_
_entity.id
_entity.type
_entity.pdbx_description
1 polymer ?
#
loop_
_entity_poly.entity_id
_entity_poly.type
_entity_poly.pdbx_seq_one_letter_code
_entity_poly.pdbx_strand_id
1 'polypeptide(L)'
;GSPLEYVDAREILKEIRTVIPGYGLLGPTPTPPKVDPMVLNRYLTEGFAVDAATRYAVSQPRQTNDGPFTLMFVQTLFHSGKLSTRAKGLLQLQQEGFLSINPADAAQLGLADGGQVKVSNSRGAITTTVKIRERVPAGLLWFPEHFDGEAKQLAEWTIDPRTQIPYFKLAHVSLAKVS
;
A
#
# COMPACT_ATOMS: atom_id res chain seq x y z
N GLY A 1 17.17 32.19 13.62
CA GLY A 1 15.75 32.04 13.38
C GLY A 1 14.97 32.68 14.51
N SER A 2 13.91 33.42 14.24
CA SER A 2 13.03 33.94 15.29
C SER A 2 12.31 32.75 15.97
N PRO A 3 12.21 32.75 17.31
CA PRO A 3 11.44 31.73 17.98
C PRO A 3 9.97 31.83 17.54
N LEU A 4 9.35 30.68 17.30
CA LEU A 4 7.92 30.61 16.99
C LEU A 4 7.17 30.61 18.34
N GLU A 5 6.59 31.76 18.69
CA GLU A 5 5.85 31.94 19.94
C GLU A 5 4.35 31.84 19.70
N TYR A 6 3.84 30.61 19.52
CA TYR A 6 2.40 30.37 19.42
C TYR A 6 1.86 29.79 20.72
N VAL A 7 0.76 30.33 21.21
CA VAL A 7 0.06 29.83 22.40
C VAL A 7 -0.85 28.66 22.06
N ASP A 8 -1.45 28.68 20.87
CA ASP A 8 -2.35 27.61 20.40
C ASP A 8 -2.37 27.48 18.87
N ALA A 9 -3.06 26.43 18.40
CA ALA A 9 -3.22 26.15 16.97
C ALA A 9 -4.00 27.24 16.20
N ARG A 10 -4.78 28.09 16.88
CA ARG A 10 -5.56 29.16 16.23
C ARG A 10 -4.64 30.30 15.80
N GLU A 11 -3.59 30.56 16.56
CA GLU A 11 -2.59 31.57 16.20
C GLU A 11 -1.79 31.11 14.97
N ILE A 12 -1.42 29.83 14.92
CA ILE A 12 -0.79 29.24 13.72
C ILE A 12 -1.72 29.39 12.53
N LEU A 13 -3.00 29.05 12.66
CA LEU A 13 -3.97 29.18 11.58
C LEU A 13 -4.15 30.63 11.12
N LYS A 14 -4.11 31.60 12.05
CA LYS A 14 -4.18 33.02 11.74
C LYS A 14 -3.01 33.47 10.88
N GLU A 15 -1.80 33.02 11.22
CA GLU A 15 -0.62 33.33 10.42
C GLU A 15 -0.67 32.64 9.04
N ILE A 16 -1.04 31.36 8.97
CA ILE A 16 -1.22 30.66 7.70
C ILE A 16 -2.18 31.41 6.77
N ARG A 17 -3.28 31.94 7.30
CA ARG A 17 -4.25 32.75 6.53
C ARG A 17 -3.67 34.05 5.99
N THR A 18 -2.70 34.59 6.71
CA THR A 18 -2.04 35.84 6.29
C THR A 18 -1.03 35.55 5.18
N VAL A 19 -0.31 34.44 5.29
CA VAL A 19 0.77 34.07 4.36
C VAL A 19 0.24 33.38 3.09
N ILE A 20 -0.83 32.60 3.22
CA ILE A 20 -1.43 31.84 2.11
C ILE A 20 -2.84 32.35 1.81
N PRO A 21 -3.02 33.17 0.75
CA PRO A 21 -4.31 33.80 0.46
C PRO A 21 -5.52 32.86 0.35
N GLY A 22 -5.30 31.62 -0.16
CA GLY A 22 -6.35 30.60 -0.27
C GLY A 22 -6.92 30.14 1.07
N TYR A 23 -6.13 30.19 2.14
CA TYR A 23 -6.60 29.85 3.48
C TYR A 23 -7.42 30.96 4.15
N GLY A 24 -7.35 32.19 3.66
CA GLY A 24 -8.19 33.29 4.12
C GLY A 24 -9.68 33.08 3.82
N LEU A 25 -10.00 32.27 2.83
CA LEU A 25 -11.37 31.90 2.46
C LEU A 25 -12.01 30.90 3.40
N LEU A 26 -11.19 30.15 4.19
CA LEU A 26 -11.68 29.29 5.25
C LEU A 26 -12.13 30.20 6.41
N GLY A 27 -13.44 30.39 6.55
CA GLY A 27 -14.02 31.16 7.63
C GLY A 27 -13.54 30.72 9.03
N PRO A 28 -13.86 31.52 10.09
CA PRO A 28 -13.50 31.13 11.46
C PRO A 28 -14.23 29.86 11.84
N THR A 29 -13.49 28.76 11.92
CA THR A 29 -13.98 27.40 12.16
C THR A 29 -15.09 27.02 11.17
N PRO A 30 -14.88 26.10 10.26
CA PRO A 30 -16.00 25.54 9.54
C PRO A 30 -16.92 24.95 10.61
N THR A 31 -18.01 25.64 10.92
CA THR A 31 -19.16 24.96 11.45
C THR A 31 -19.36 23.82 10.46
N PRO A 32 -19.30 22.54 10.90
CA PRO A 32 -19.54 21.46 9.96
C PRO A 32 -20.83 21.83 9.23
N PRO A 33 -20.85 21.78 7.90
CA PRO A 33 -22.05 22.16 7.17
C PRO A 33 -23.18 21.43 7.87
N LYS A 34 -24.23 22.15 8.29
CA LYS A 34 -25.46 21.51 8.76
C LYS A 34 -25.93 20.73 7.55
N VAL A 35 -25.52 19.47 7.49
CA VAL A 35 -25.98 18.55 6.47
C VAL A 35 -27.49 18.48 6.73
N ASP A 36 -28.27 18.97 5.81
CA ASP A 36 -29.73 18.87 5.90
C ASP A 36 -30.05 17.38 6.14
N PRO A 37 -30.71 17.05 7.25
CA PRO A 37 -31.04 15.65 7.55
C PRO A 37 -31.78 14.98 6.39
N MET A 38 -32.51 15.75 5.59
CA MET A 38 -33.22 15.27 4.42
C MET A 38 -32.24 14.87 3.29
N VAL A 39 -31.15 15.62 3.10
CA VAL A 39 -30.09 15.31 2.16
C VAL A 39 -29.30 14.10 2.64
N LEU A 40 -28.96 14.04 3.94
CA LEU A 40 -28.27 12.88 4.51
C LEU A 40 -29.13 11.61 4.41
N ASN A 41 -30.43 11.72 4.71
CA ASN A 41 -31.36 10.59 4.62
C ASN A 41 -31.51 10.10 3.17
N ARG A 42 -31.53 11.00 2.21
CA ARG A 42 -31.52 10.68 0.79
C ARG A 42 -30.28 9.89 0.38
N TYR A 43 -29.09 10.30 0.84
CA TYR A 43 -27.85 9.55 0.60
C TYR A 43 -27.85 8.17 1.28
N LEU A 44 -28.47 8.04 2.46
CA LEU A 44 -28.54 6.79 3.20
C LEU A 44 -29.61 5.82 2.66
N THR A 45 -30.74 6.34 2.14
CA THR A 45 -31.86 5.51 1.69
C THR A 45 -31.85 5.22 0.19
N GLU A 46 -31.50 6.19 -0.65
CA GLU A 46 -31.43 6.01 -2.10
C GLU A 46 -30.09 5.41 -2.54
N GLY A 47 -29.11 5.37 -1.65
CA GLY A 47 -27.74 5.04 -1.97
C GLY A 47 -27.15 6.08 -2.95
N PHE A 48 -25.87 6.09 -3.12
CA PHE A 48 -25.31 6.66 -4.33
C PHE A 48 -25.84 5.81 -5.47
N ALA A 49 -26.69 6.34 -6.31
CA ALA A 49 -26.96 5.78 -7.62
C ALA A 49 -25.68 5.89 -8.44
N VAL A 50 -24.68 5.15 -8.02
CA VAL A 50 -23.52 4.87 -8.86
C VAL A 50 -24.09 3.98 -9.94
N ASP A 51 -24.24 4.54 -11.13
CA ASP A 51 -24.61 3.79 -12.31
C ASP A 51 -23.86 2.44 -12.27
N ALA A 52 -24.63 1.35 -12.41
CA ALA A 52 -24.06 0.00 -12.37
C ALA A 52 -22.96 -0.20 -13.43
N ALA A 53 -22.98 0.58 -14.51
CA ALA A 53 -21.89 0.67 -15.49
C ALA A 53 -20.65 1.39 -14.93
N THR A 54 -20.81 2.24 -13.92
CA THR A 54 -19.70 2.92 -13.22
C THR A 54 -19.21 2.08 -12.03
N ARG A 55 -19.96 1.02 -11.64
CA ARG A 55 -19.52 0.04 -10.68
C ARG A 55 -18.37 -0.73 -11.29
N TYR A 56 -17.16 -0.24 -11.00
CA TYR A 56 -15.94 -1.02 -11.20
C TYR A 56 -15.89 -1.75 -12.56
N ALA A 57 -15.59 -1.01 -13.61
CA ALA A 57 -14.69 -1.60 -14.57
C ALA A 57 -13.42 -1.93 -13.76
N VAL A 58 -13.43 -3.06 -13.09
CA VAL A 58 -12.20 -3.69 -12.61
C VAL A 58 -11.37 -3.77 -13.87
N SER A 59 -10.41 -2.86 -13.98
CA SER A 59 -9.45 -2.93 -15.08
C SER A 59 -8.94 -4.36 -15.03
N GLN A 60 -9.24 -5.13 -16.07
CA GLN A 60 -8.77 -6.51 -16.18
C GLN A 60 -7.29 -6.46 -15.83
N PRO A 61 -6.80 -7.27 -14.88
CA PRO A 61 -5.40 -7.27 -14.55
C PRO A 61 -4.65 -7.43 -15.87
N ARG A 62 -3.80 -6.47 -16.20
CA ARG A 62 -2.99 -6.50 -17.40
C ARG A 62 -2.22 -7.81 -17.31
N GLN A 63 -2.53 -8.76 -18.21
CA GLN A 63 -1.75 -9.98 -18.29
C GLN A 63 -0.35 -9.59 -18.79
N THR A 64 0.56 -9.44 -17.83
CA THR A 64 1.97 -9.31 -18.13
C THR A 64 2.53 -10.72 -18.21
N ASN A 65 3.34 -10.99 -19.23
CA ASN A 65 4.04 -12.27 -19.39
C ASN A 65 5.21 -12.42 -18.37
N ASP A 66 5.18 -11.65 -17.29
CA ASP A 66 6.29 -11.55 -16.34
C ASP A 66 6.38 -12.73 -15.35
N GLY A 67 5.38 -13.62 -15.34
CA GLY A 67 5.41 -14.83 -14.55
C GLY A 67 4.04 -15.27 -14.01
N PRO A 68 3.95 -16.51 -13.50
CA PRO A 68 2.68 -17.11 -13.09
C PRO A 68 2.20 -16.67 -11.71
N PHE A 69 3.06 -16.00 -10.93
CA PHE A 69 2.72 -15.60 -9.57
C PHE A 69 2.41 -14.12 -9.48
N THR A 70 1.42 -13.78 -8.66
CA THR A 70 1.11 -12.38 -8.31
C THR A 70 1.74 -12.03 -6.96
N LEU A 71 2.74 -11.17 -6.96
CA LEU A 71 3.37 -10.63 -5.77
C LEU A 71 2.57 -9.45 -5.25
N MET A 72 2.17 -9.50 -3.98
CA MET A 72 1.50 -8.42 -3.26
C MET A 72 2.41 -7.83 -2.19
N PHE A 73 2.53 -6.50 -2.17
CA PHE A 73 3.19 -5.81 -1.08
C PHE A 73 2.20 -5.57 0.06
N VAL A 74 2.51 -6.11 1.23
CA VAL A 74 1.62 -6.10 2.40
C VAL A 74 2.24 -5.40 3.59
N GLN A 75 1.40 -4.82 4.43
CA GLN A 75 1.85 -4.30 5.73
C GLN A 75 1.96 -5.44 6.74
N THR A 76 2.97 -5.37 7.59
CA THR A 76 3.16 -6.35 8.67
C THR A 76 2.78 -5.74 10.02
N LEU A 77 2.42 -6.59 10.98
CA LEU A 77 1.96 -6.16 12.30
C LEU A 77 2.99 -5.28 13.03
N PHE A 78 4.28 -5.62 12.90
CA PHE A 78 5.34 -4.95 13.66
C PHE A 78 5.94 -3.73 12.96
N HIS A 79 5.65 -3.55 11.67
CA HIS A 79 6.19 -2.46 10.87
C HIS A 79 5.10 -1.78 10.05
N SER A 80 4.78 -0.55 10.42
CA SER A 80 3.75 0.28 9.77
C SER A 80 4.30 1.27 8.75
N GLY A 81 5.61 1.28 8.54
CA GLY A 81 6.29 2.16 7.59
C GLY A 81 7.80 2.05 7.68
N LYS A 82 8.53 2.70 6.77
CA LYS A 82 10.01 2.65 6.72
C LYS A 82 10.70 3.12 7.99
N LEU A 83 10.11 4.05 8.73
CA LEU A 83 10.70 4.55 9.97
C LEU A 83 10.71 3.48 11.06
N SER A 84 9.75 2.57 11.06
CA SER A 84 9.70 1.48 12.03
C SER A 84 10.86 0.49 11.89
N THR A 85 11.46 0.36 10.71
CA THR A 85 12.66 -0.46 10.48
C THR A 85 13.93 0.14 11.10
N ARG A 86 13.87 1.35 11.65
CA ARG A 86 14.96 1.97 12.41
C ARG A 86 14.80 1.80 13.93
N ALA A 87 13.66 1.29 14.38
CA ALA A 87 13.40 1.04 15.78
C ALA A 87 14.00 -0.30 16.21
N LYS A 88 15.06 -0.26 17.03
CA LYS A 88 15.80 -1.48 17.45
C LYS A 88 14.90 -2.54 18.09
N GLY A 89 13.89 -2.14 18.88
CA GLY A 89 12.96 -3.08 19.51
C GLY A 89 12.08 -3.81 18.50
N LEU A 90 11.62 -3.14 17.44
CA LEU A 90 10.82 -3.76 16.38
C LEU A 90 11.67 -4.66 15.49
N LEU A 91 12.91 -4.30 15.24
CA LEU A 91 13.87 -5.13 14.50
C LEU A 91 14.21 -6.44 15.23
N GLN A 92 14.08 -6.51 16.56
CA GLN A 92 14.24 -7.77 17.29
C GLN A 92 13.11 -8.76 17.00
N LEU A 93 11.91 -8.26 16.68
CA LEU A 93 10.75 -9.09 16.34
C LEU A 93 10.74 -9.50 14.87
N GLN A 94 11.14 -8.60 14.00
CA GLN A 94 11.23 -8.85 12.55
C GLN A 94 12.40 -8.06 11.97
N GLN A 95 13.50 -8.75 11.66
CA GLN A 95 14.74 -8.13 11.21
C GLN A 95 14.77 -7.86 9.73
N GLU A 96 14.13 -8.72 8.94
CA GLU A 96 14.19 -8.71 7.47
C GLU A 96 12.85 -9.05 6.82
N GLY A 97 12.73 -8.66 5.57
CA GLY A 97 11.63 -9.07 4.71
C GLY A 97 11.77 -10.53 4.29
N PHE A 98 10.65 -11.19 4.11
CA PHE A 98 10.59 -12.55 3.61
C PHE A 98 9.42 -12.70 2.65
N LEU A 99 9.57 -13.60 1.70
CA LEU A 99 8.52 -13.97 0.77
C LEU A 99 7.62 -15.02 1.40
N SER A 100 6.35 -14.72 1.60
CA SER A 100 5.38 -15.72 2.03
C SER A 100 4.72 -16.37 0.82
N ILE A 101 4.67 -17.71 0.82
CA ILE A 101 4.16 -18.54 -0.27
C ILE A 101 3.24 -19.64 0.27
N ASN A 102 2.28 -20.06 -0.56
CA ASN A 102 1.41 -21.20 -0.26
C ASN A 102 2.21 -22.52 -0.22
N PRO A 103 1.86 -23.47 0.68
CA PRO A 103 2.52 -24.78 0.75
C PRO A 103 2.51 -25.56 -0.57
N ALA A 104 1.40 -25.55 -1.31
CA ALA A 104 1.28 -26.24 -2.59
C ALA A 104 2.24 -25.68 -3.64
N ASP A 105 2.33 -24.36 -3.75
CA ASP A 105 3.22 -23.68 -4.68
C ASP A 105 4.70 -23.91 -4.30
N ALA A 106 5.00 -23.85 -3.00
CA ALA A 106 6.35 -24.13 -2.49
C ALA A 106 6.80 -25.57 -2.82
N ALA A 107 5.89 -26.55 -2.65
CA ALA A 107 6.18 -27.95 -2.96
C ALA A 107 6.43 -28.15 -4.47
N GLN A 108 5.64 -27.53 -5.34
CA GLN A 108 5.82 -27.60 -6.80
C GLN A 108 7.17 -27.04 -7.24
N LEU A 109 7.65 -26.00 -6.56
CA LEU A 109 8.93 -25.35 -6.87
C LEU A 109 10.13 -25.96 -6.11
N GLY A 110 9.89 -26.96 -5.25
CA GLY A 110 10.93 -27.56 -4.40
C GLY A 110 11.56 -26.57 -3.42
N LEU A 111 10.77 -25.58 -2.95
CA LEU A 111 11.21 -24.59 -1.97
C LEU A 111 10.97 -25.10 -0.55
N ALA A 112 11.95 -24.90 0.32
CA ALA A 112 11.83 -25.19 1.75
C ALA A 112 11.60 -23.92 2.57
N ASP A 113 10.94 -24.03 3.71
CA ASP A 113 10.80 -22.92 4.64
C ASP A 113 12.19 -22.47 5.12
N GLY A 114 12.43 -21.16 5.10
CA GLY A 114 13.75 -20.57 5.37
C GLY A 114 14.74 -20.65 4.21
N GLY A 115 14.40 -21.28 3.09
CA GLY A 115 15.24 -21.35 1.90
C GLY A 115 15.31 -20.03 1.15
N GLN A 116 16.32 -19.88 0.27
CA GLN A 116 16.49 -18.71 -0.58
C GLN A 116 15.78 -18.89 -1.91
N VAL A 117 15.10 -17.84 -2.37
CA VAL A 117 14.42 -17.79 -3.66
C VAL A 117 14.76 -16.52 -4.40
N LYS A 118 14.98 -16.63 -5.70
CA LYS A 118 15.08 -15.50 -6.61
C LYS A 118 13.69 -15.18 -7.16
N VAL A 119 13.23 -13.96 -6.95
CA VAL A 119 11.98 -13.41 -7.47
C VAL A 119 12.33 -12.46 -8.58
N SER A 120 11.77 -12.63 -9.76
CA SER A 120 12.14 -11.82 -10.93
C SER A 120 10.97 -11.52 -11.85
N ASN A 121 11.06 -10.39 -12.54
CA ASN A 121 10.20 -10.02 -13.66
C ASN A 121 11.01 -9.18 -14.67
N SER A 122 10.34 -8.61 -15.66
CA SER A 122 10.97 -7.75 -16.70
C SER A 122 11.66 -6.50 -16.13
N ARG A 123 11.33 -6.09 -14.91
CA ARG A 123 11.87 -4.87 -14.26
C ARG A 123 13.11 -5.13 -13.41
N GLY A 124 13.30 -6.38 -12.95
CA GLY A 124 14.44 -6.71 -12.12
C GLY A 124 14.32 -8.05 -11.42
N ALA A 125 15.20 -8.26 -10.46
CA ALA A 125 15.21 -9.47 -9.63
C ALA A 125 15.70 -9.15 -8.22
N ILE A 126 15.16 -9.89 -7.24
CA ILE A 126 15.62 -9.89 -5.86
C ILE A 126 15.84 -11.32 -5.38
N THR A 127 16.71 -11.50 -4.39
CA THR A 127 16.84 -12.77 -3.66
C THR A 127 16.38 -12.56 -2.23
N THR A 128 15.53 -13.44 -1.73
CA THR A 128 14.94 -13.32 -0.40
C THR A 128 14.65 -14.66 0.21
N THR A 129 14.44 -14.68 1.53
CA THR A 129 14.08 -15.89 2.28
C THR A 129 12.61 -16.23 2.09
N VAL A 130 12.30 -17.51 1.94
CA VAL A 130 10.92 -18.03 1.83
C VAL A 130 10.36 -18.33 3.21
N LYS A 131 9.09 -17.98 3.43
CA LYS A 131 8.28 -18.52 4.53
C LYS A 131 6.99 -19.15 3.99
N ILE A 132 6.81 -20.42 4.31
CA ILE A 132 5.63 -21.17 3.88
C ILE A 132 4.46 -20.86 4.81
N ARG A 133 3.33 -20.41 4.26
CA ARG A 133 2.15 -19.95 5.00
C ARG A 133 0.86 -20.45 4.37
N GLU A 134 0.07 -21.22 5.10
CA GLU A 134 -1.25 -21.72 4.65
C GLU A 134 -2.24 -20.60 4.33
N ARG A 135 -2.09 -19.43 4.98
CA ARG A 135 -2.97 -18.28 4.76
C ARG A 135 -2.76 -17.58 3.43
N VAL A 136 -1.65 -17.86 2.74
CA VAL A 136 -1.38 -17.30 1.42
C VAL A 136 -2.15 -18.14 0.39
N PRO A 137 -3.06 -17.57 -0.40
CA PRO A 137 -3.72 -18.30 -1.47
C PRO A 137 -2.73 -18.81 -2.52
N ALA A 138 -3.02 -19.94 -3.16
CA ALA A 138 -2.20 -20.45 -4.25
C ALA A 138 -2.10 -19.44 -5.40
N GLY A 139 -0.93 -19.32 -6.00
CA GLY A 139 -0.62 -18.34 -7.06
C GLY A 139 -0.33 -16.93 -6.54
N LEU A 140 -0.56 -16.64 -5.25
CA LEU A 140 -0.23 -15.35 -4.63
C LEU A 140 1.04 -15.46 -3.79
N LEU A 141 1.75 -14.36 -3.73
CA LEU A 141 2.94 -14.17 -2.91
C LEU A 141 2.78 -12.90 -2.10
N TRP A 142 3.18 -12.92 -0.82
CA TRP A 142 3.17 -11.74 0.02
C TRP A 142 4.60 -11.34 0.40
N PHE A 143 4.89 -10.06 0.25
CA PHE A 143 6.17 -9.48 0.66
C PHE A 143 5.94 -8.21 1.49
N PRO A 144 6.63 -8.04 2.64
CA PRO A 144 6.49 -6.85 3.46
C PRO A 144 6.97 -5.59 2.74
N GLU A 145 6.10 -4.58 2.58
CA GLU A 145 6.45 -3.36 1.83
C GLU A 145 7.52 -2.47 2.50
N HIS A 146 7.88 -2.76 3.74
CA HIS A 146 8.79 -1.90 4.53
C HIS A 146 10.25 -2.30 4.43
N PHE A 147 10.53 -3.55 4.07
CA PHE A 147 11.89 -4.11 3.98
C PHE A 147 12.47 -4.13 2.57
N ASP A 148 11.97 -3.32 1.68
CA ASP A 148 11.96 -3.64 0.33
C ASP A 148 12.66 -2.70 -0.60
N GLY A 149 13.56 -1.92 -0.14
CA GLY A 149 14.27 -0.97 -1.00
C GLY A 149 14.49 -1.46 -2.43
N GLU A 150 14.72 -2.76 -2.60
CA GLU A 150 14.92 -3.41 -3.91
C GLU A 150 13.65 -4.10 -4.45
N ALA A 151 12.78 -4.63 -3.58
CA ALA A 151 11.59 -5.37 -4.03
C ALA A 151 10.56 -4.48 -4.72
N LYS A 152 10.48 -3.21 -4.37
CA LYS A 152 9.58 -2.24 -5.03
C LYS A 152 9.91 -1.99 -6.49
N GLN A 153 11.14 -2.25 -6.94
CA GLN A 153 11.46 -2.17 -8.37
C GLN A 153 10.67 -3.18 -9.20
N LEU A 154 10.24 -4.30 -8.60
CA LEU A 154 9.40 -5.30 -9.26
C LEU A 154 7.96 -4.82 -9.45
N ALA A 155 7.49 -3.85 -8.64
CA ALA A 155 6.12 -3.38 -8.68
C ALA A 155 5.82 -2.60 -9.96
N GLU A 156 4.62 -2.82 -10.50
CA GLU A 156 4.11 -2.02 -11.59
C GLU A 156 3.53 -0.72 -11.05
N TRP A 157 3.95 0.38 -11.67
CA TRP A 157 3.32 1.68 -11.45
C TRP A 157 2.13 1.82 -12.38
N THR A 158 0.96 1.84 -11.82
CA THR A 158 -0.27 2.10 -12.55
C THR A 158 -0.98 3.27 -11.88
N ILE A 159 -1.45 4.20 -12.69
CA ILE A 159 -2.30 5.30 -12.21
C ILE A 159 -3.73 4.88 -12.49
N ASP A 160 -4.56 4.86 -11.46
CA ASP A 160 -5.98 4.66 -11.62
C ASP A 160 -6.54 5.80 -12.49
N PRO A 161 -7.11 5.51 -13.66
CA PRO A 161 -7.51 6.56 -14.61
C PRO A 161 -8.64 7.45 -14.08
N ARG A 162 -9.37 6.99 -13.09
CA ARG A 162 -10.51 7.70 -12.52
C ARG A 162 -10.13 8.56 -11.33
N THR A 163 -9.37 7.98 -10.39
CA THR A 163 -8.96 8.67 -9.16
C THR A 163 -7.64 9.39 -9.28
N GLN A 164 -6.86 9.11 -10.33
CA GLN A 164 -5.49 9.59 -10.54
C GLN A 164 -4.55 9.21 -9.38
N ILE A 165 -4.91 8.21 -8.60
CA ILE A 165 -4.08 7.71 -7.50
C ILE A 165 -3.10 6.68 -8.04
N PRO A 166 -1.79 6.83 -7.76
CA PRO A 166 -0.80 5.83 -8.15
C PRO A 166 -0.99 4.54 -7.35
N TYR A 167 -0.95 3.42 -8.06
CA TYR A 167 -1.10 2.09 -7.51
C TYR A 167 0.15 1.26 -7.83
N PHE A 168 0.77 0.67 -6.83
CA PHE A 168 2.04 -0.06 -6.96
C PHE A 168 2.15 -1.27 -6.01
N LYS A 169 1.01 -1.88 -5.70
CA LYS A 169 0.98 -2.97 -4.70
C LYS A 169 1.05 -4.38 -5.29
N LEU A 170 1.01 -4.49 -6.62
CA LEU A 170 1.03 -5.77 -7.31
C LEU A 170 2.16 -5.83 -8.31
N ALA A 171 2.69 -7.03 -8.53
CA ALA A 171 3.62 -7.35 -9.60
C ALA A 171 3.42 -8.79 -10.04
N HIS A 172 3.55 -9.07 -11.33
CA HIS A 172 3.65 -10.44 -11.82
C HIS A 172 5.12 -10.84 -11.80
N VAL A 173 5.41 -12.04 -11.30
CA VAL A 173 6.78 -12.49 -11.08
C VAL A 173 6.94 -13.99 -11.33
N SER A 174 8.17 -14.38 -11.65
CA SER A 174 8.65 -15.75 -11.69
C SER A 174 9.53 -16.05 -10.48
N LEU A 175 9.50 -17.28 -10.01
CA LEU A 175 10.31 -17.76 -8.89
C LEU A 175 11.35 -18.78 -9.39
N ALA A 176 12.57 -18.69 -8.88
CA ALA A 176 13.62 -19.68 -9.10
C ALA A 176 14.32 -20.00 -7.78
N LYS A 177 14.50 -21.28 -7.49
CA LYS A 177 15.27 -21.72 -6.32
C LYS A 177 16.72 -21.26 -6.47
N VAL A 178 17.27 -20.71 -5.41
CA VAL A 178 18.71 -20.44 -5.32
C VAL A 178 19.39 -21.67 -4.74
N SER A 179 20.38 -22.16 -5.45
CA SER A 179 21.19 -23.33 -5.05
C SER A 179 22.16 -22.97 -3.96
#